data_1cccac7b250f6e774e5e01ed2cfc8be2
#
_entry.id   1cccac7b250f6e774e5e01ed2cfc8be2
#
_cell.length_a   1.000
_cell.length_b   1.000
_cell.length_c   1.000
_cell.angle_alpha   90.00
_cell.angle_beta   90.00
_cell.angle_gamma   90.00
#
_symmetry.space_group_name_H-M   'P 1'
#
loop_
_entity.id
_entity.type
_entity.pdbx_description
1 polymer ?
#
loop_
_entity_poly.entity_id
_entity_poly.type
_entity_poly.pdbx_seq_one_letter_code
_entity_poly.pdbx_strand_id
1 'polypeptide(L)'
;MKLCHIFLAAAALSVSLAAQTLEQQVDTLVPKALADLGVPSAQVAVVQDGRTVLAKAYGNARLEPPTPATPTMRYGIGSISKQFTATAVMMLVEQGKLSLDDHVSKFLPQLTRANEVTVRQLLSHTSGYQDNYPQDYTPNSFKRAVTADYIMDTWAKKPLDFEPGTRWQYSNTGYTIAGAIVEKAGGKPLFEQLRDRVFTPLGMSSATEITAKTPSNVDAEGYERHALSPPRVAAVEAPGWLFAAGEITMTATDLAKWDISLMNESVLKPTSYRTMETEILLNNGVGTRYGLGLSVLQQGTHRVLEHSGEISGFVSDNIVLPDDKAAVVVLTNMEGPGASTIAAQITRILVRKPDPTGGDAEARARGVLEGLTQGKIDRSQFTENCNGYFDEPTLRDYQESLSRLGNIVSFSAGSPSLRGGMTHRTFTVRYKERTVNINAYETADGKYEQFLVDPA
;
A
#
# COMPACT_ATOMS: atom_id res chain seq x y z
N MET A 1 50.05 53.61 -27.60
CA MET A 1 49.25 52.39 -27.83
C MET A 1 48.98 51.76 -26.47
N LYS A 2 47.73 51.91 -25.99
CA LYS A 2 47.32 51.32 -24.71
C LYS A 2 46.48 50.06 -25.05
N LEU A 3 46.95 48.88 -24.66
CA LEU A 3 46.17 47.63 -24.74
C LEU A 3 45.14 47.62 -23.60
N CYS A 4 43.87 47.59 -23.97
CA CYS A 4 42.77 47.28 -23.05
C CYS A 4 42.63 45.76 -22.94
N HIS A 5 42.81 45.20 -21.72
CA HIS A 5 42.46 43.82 -21.44
C HIS A 5 40.97 43.76 -21.01
N ILE A 6 40.17 43.10 -21.81
CA ILE A 6 38.76 42.79 -21.48
C ILE A 6 38.79 41.47 -20.71
N PHE A 7 38.44 41.52 -19.40
CA PHE A 7 38.14 40.33 -18.62
C PHE A 7 36.68 39.93 -18.88
N LEU A 8 36.48 38.83 -19.60
CA LEU A 8 35.16 38.15 -19.61
C LEU A 8 34.98 37.37 -18.30
N ALA A 9 34.10 37.84 -17.45
CA ALA A 9 33.61 37.07 -16.31
C ALA A 9 32.60 36.06 -16.79
N ALA A 10 32.94 34.78 -16.84
CA ALA A 10 31.97 33.69 -17.04
C ALA A 10 31.22 33.47 -15.74
N ALA A 11 29.94 33.92 -15.71
CA ALA A 11 29.01 33.60 -14.66
C ALA A 11 28.61 32.13 -14.81
N ALA A 12 29.12 31.26 -13.95
CA ALA A 12 28.62 29.87 -13.83
C ALA A 12 27.23 29.92 -13.18
N LEU A 13 26.19 29.71 -13.95
CA LEU A 13 24.83 29.40 -13.43
C LEU A 13 24.90 28.03 -12.77
N SER A 14 25.00 28.00 -11.46
CA SER A 14 24.72 26.81 -10.67
C SER A 14 23.20 26.54 -10.72
N VAL A 15 22.79 25.64 -11.62
CA VAL A 15 21.43 25.09 -11.60
C VAL A 15 21.37 24.17 -10.38
N SER A 16 20.83 24.68 -9.28
CA SER A 16 20.40 23.86 -8.15
C SER A 16 19.33 22.91 -8.66
N LEU A 17 19.64 21.60 -8.74
CA LEU A 17 18.60 20.59 -8.92
C LEU A 17 17.72 20.61 -7.66
N ALA A 18 16.62 21.34 -7.71
CA ALA A 18 15.60 21.28 -6.67
C ALA A 18 15.10 19.82 -6.59
N ALA A 19 15.06 19.28 -5.36
CA ALA A 19 14.49 17.96 -5.14
C ALA A 19 13.05 17.94 -5.69
N GLN A 20 12.69 16.89 -6.44
CA GLN A 20 11.34 16.75 -6.99
C GLN A 20 10.30 16.77 -5.87
N THR A 21 9.21 17.49 -6.07
CA THR A 21 8.08 17.49 -5.14
C THR A 21 7.44 16.10 -5.08
N LEU A 22 6.70 15.80 -4.02
CA LEU A 22 5.90 14.57 -3.92
C LEU A 22 5.02 14.39 -5.15
N GLU A 23 4.34 15.45 -5.56
CA GLU A 23 3.46 15.43 -6.73
C GLU A 23 4.22 15.04 -8.00
N GLN A 24 5.38 15.63 -8.28
CA GLN A 24 6.20 15.30 -9.44
C GLN A 24 6.70 13.85 -9.41
N GLN A 25 7.05 13.34 -8.23
CA GLN A 25 7.46 11.94 -8.07
C GLN A 25 6.30 10.99 -8.36
N VAL A 26 5.10 11.26 -7.83
CA VAL A 26 3.90 10.47 -8.08
C VAL A 26 3.47 10.56 -9.55
N ASP A 27 3.50 11.75 -10.18
CA ASP A 27 3.17 11.96 -11.59
C ASP A 27 4.12 11.21 -12.54
N THR A 28 5.34 10.92 -12.10
CA THR A 28 6.29 10.10 -12.85
C THR A 28 6.09 8.61 -12.60
N LEU A 29 5.87 8.25 -11.33
CA LEU A 29 5.78 6.87 -10.87
C LEU A 29 4.52 6.17 -11.38
N VAL A 30 3.35 6.78 -11.18
CA VAL A 30 2.08 6.09 -11.43
C VAL A 30 1.86 5.77 -12.91
N PRO A 31 2.03 6.70 -13.88
CA PRO A 31 1.90 6.37 -15.29
C PRO A 31 2.86 5.28 -15.75
N LYS A 32 4.10 5.30 -15.22
CA LYS A 32 5.09 4.25 -15.52
C LYS A 32 4.63 2.89 -14.98
N ALA A 33 4.17 2.82 -13.75
CA ALA A 33 3.69 1.58 -13.14
C ALA A 33 2.47 1.02 -13.88
N LEU A 34 1.52 1.90 -14.28
CA LEU A 34 0.37 1.51 -15.09
C LEU A 34 0.80 0.89 -16.44
N ALA A 35 1.76 1.51 -17.11
CA ALA A 35 2.27 1.02 -18.39
C ALA A 35 3.00 -0.31 -18.25
N ASP A 36 3.89 -0.43 -17.25
CA ASP A 36 4.69 -1.64 -17.00
C ASP A 36 3.81 -2.84 -16.63
N LEU A 37 2.72 -2.61 -15.87
CA LEU A 37 1.80 -3.65 -15.41
C LEU A 37 0.59 -3.84 -16.33
N GLY A 38 0.41 -2.94 -17.30
CA GLY A 38 -0.73 -2.95 -18.23
C GLY A 38 -2.06 -2.70 -17.54
N VAL A 39 -2.09 -1.91 -16.48
CA VAL A 39 -3.29 -1.51 -15.74
C VAL A 39 -3.92 -0.29 -16.42
N PRO A 40 -5.23 -0.29 -16.74
CA PRO A 40 -5.85 0.80 -17.50
C PRO A 40 -5.85 2.14 -16.75
N SER A 41 -6.15 2.14 -15.45
CA SER A 41 -6.16 3.37 -14.65
C SER A 41 -5.92 3.15 -13.16
N ALA A 42 -5.52 4.24 -12.50
CA ALA A 42 -5.49 4.32 -11.05
C ALA A 42 -6.03 5.66 -10.54
N GLN A 43 -6.73 5.65 -9.41
CA GLN A 43 -6.86 6.80 -8.55
C GLN A 43 -5.88 6.70 -7.38
N VAL A 44 -5.28 7.83 -7.03
CA VAL A 44 -4.32 7.93 -5.94
C VAL A 44 -4.70 9.09 -5.05
N ALA A 45 -4.80 8.85 -3.74
CA ALA A 45 -4.84 9.91 -2.74
C ALA A 45 -3.70 9.71 -1.74
N VAL A 46 -3.06 10.81 -1.35
CA VAL A 46 -1.97 10.81 -0.37
C VAL A 46 -2.31 11.78 0.73
N VAL A 47 -2.21 11.29 1.96
CA VAL A 47 -2.34 12.08 3.18
C VAL A 47 -0.96 12.30 3.77
N GLN A 48 -0.66 13.53 4.17
CA GLN A 48 0.54 13.91 4.88
C GLN A 48 0.18 14.96 5.94
N ASP A 49 0.77 14.84 7.14
CA ASP A 49 0.43 15.70 8.28
C ASP A 49 -1.08 15.76 8.59
N GLY A 50 -1.77 14.62 8.40
CA GLY A 50 -3.21 14.50 8.63
C GLY A 50 -4.09 15.25 7.63
N ARG A 51 -3.58 15.59 6.45
CA ARG A 51 -4.32 16.29 5.37
C ARG A 51 -4.06 15.64 4.01
N THR A 52 -5.08 15.60 3.17
CA THR A 52 -4.91 15.16 1.78
C THR A 52 -4.06 16.18 1.03
N VAL A 53 -2.87 15.78 0.60
CA VAL A 53 -1.91 16.63 -0.14
C VAL A 53 -1.92 16.33 -1.63
N LEU A 54 -2.45 15.16 -2.04
CA LEU A 54 -2.60 14.76 -3.44
C LEU A 54 -3.87 13.94 -3.60
N ALA A 55 -4.64 14.23 -4.65
CA ALA A 55 -5.77 13.43 -5.09
C ALA A 55 -5.85 13.50 -6.61
N LYS A 56 -5.39 12.45 -7.31
CA LYS A 56 -5.26 12.41 -8.77
C LYS A 56 -5.76 11.09 -9.35
N ALA A 57 -6.04 11.13 -10.63
CA ALA A 57 -6.35 9.95 -11.43
C ALA A 57 -5.45 9.90 -12.67
N TYR A 58 -5.12 8.69 -13.10
CA TYR A 58 -4.19 8.41 -14.19
C TYR A 58 -4.77 7.32 -15.10
N GLY A 59 -4.49 7.41 -16.40
CA GLY A 59 -4.92 6.42 -17.38
C GLY A 59 -6.39 6.54 -17.77
N ASN A 60 -6.98 5.44 -18.25
CA ASN A 60 -8.34 5.38 -18.76
C ASN A 60 -9.25 4.56 -17.84
N ALA A 61 -10.30 5.19 -17.30
CA ALA A 61 -11.34 4.52 -16.54
C ALA A 61 -12.16 3.56 -17.40
N ARG A 62 -12.21 3.79 -18.71
CA ARG A 62 -12.79 2.90 -19.72
C ARG A 62 -11.89 2.81 -20.92
N LEU A 63 -11.75 1.63 -21.50
CA LEU A 63 -10.94 1.39 -22.70
C LEU A 63 -11.76 1.57 -24.00
N GLU A 64 -13.05 1.25 -23.95
CA GLU A 64 -13.97 1.32 -25.11
C GLU A 64 -15.30 1.99 -24.73
N PRO A 65 -15.62 3.20 -25.21
CA PRO A 65 -14.70 4.15 -25.82
C PRO A 65 -13.69 4.68 -24.78
N PRO A 66 -12.48 5.07 -25.21
CA PRO A 66 -11.48 5.56 -24.27
C PRO A 66 -12.01 6.76 -23.46
N THR A 67 -12.04 6.60 -22.13
CA THR A 67 -12.54 7.63 -21.23
C THR A 67 -11.49 7.84 -20.12
N PRO A 68 -10.87 9.03 -20.05
CA PRO A 68 -9.88 9.32 -19.01
C PRO A 68 -10.45 9.12 -17.59
N ALA A 69 -9.65 8.57 -16.71
CA ALA A 69 -9.98 8.49 -15.29
C ALA A 69 -9.99 9.88 -14.66
N THR A 70 -10.94 10.12 -13.75
CA THR A 70 -11.03 11.37 -12.98
C THR A 70 -11.05 11.09 -11.49
N PRO A 71 -10.64 12.04 -10.63
CA PRO A 71 -10.67 11.86 -9.17
C PRO A 71 -12.08 11.73 -8.58
N THR A 72 -13.13 11.97 -9.37
CA THR A 72 -14.54 11.88 -8.96
C THR A 72 -15.22 10.59 -9.37
N MET A 73 -14.60 9.75 -10.18
CA MET A 73 -15.10 8.42 -10.53
C MET A 73 -14.95 7.47 -9.35
N ARG A 74 -15.92 6.58 -9.16
CA ARG A 74 -15.88 5.56 -8.12
C ARG A 74 -15.23 4.30 -8.64
N TYR A 75 -14.50 3.64 -7.74
CA TYR A 75 -13.87 2.34 -7.92
C TYR A 75 -14.39 1.40 -6.83
N GLY A 76 -14.48 0.12 -7.12
CA GLY A 76 -14.74 -0.88 -6.09
C GLY A 76 -13.55 -0.97 -5.13
N ILE A 77 -13.82 -0.84 -3.83
CA ILE A 77 -12.77 -0.91 -2.81
C ILE A 77 -12.60 -2.32 -2.23
N GLY A 78 -13.47 -3.27 -2.64
CA GLY A 78 -13.38 -4.66 -2.21
C GLY A 78 -13.27 -4.80 -0.69
N SER A 79 -12.37 -5.65 -0.25
CA SER A 79 -12.21 -6.01 1.17
C SER A 79 -11.82 -4.86 2.10
N ILE A 80 -11.43 -3.69 1.61
CA ILE A 80 -11.32 -2.49 2.46
C ILE A 80 -12.66 -2.18 3.13
N SER A 81 -13.80 -2.62 2.56
CA SER A 81 -15.13 -2.56 3.15
C SER A 81 -15.21 -3.19 4.55
N LYS A 82 -14.34 -4.15 4.87
CA LYS A 82 -14.28 -4.82 6.17
C LYS A 82 -13.96 -3.87 7.32
N GLN A 83 -13.18 -2.83 7.08
CA GLN A 83 -12.91 -1.79 8.06
C GLN A 83 -14.21 -1.11 8.50
N PHE A 84 -15.09 -0.83 7.55
CA PHE A 84 -16.39 -0.19 7.81
C PHE A 84 -17.34 -1.15 8.54
N THR A 85 -17.38 -2.42 8.16
CA THR A 85 -18.18 -3.44 8.88
C THR A 85 -17.69 -3.58 10.32
N ALA A 86 -16.39 -3.64 10.57
CA ALA A 86 -15.82 -3.67 11.91
C ALA A 86 -16.17 -2.39 12.70
N THR A 87 -16.14 -1.24 12.04
CA THR A 87 -16.55 0.05 12.62
C THR A 87 -18.03 0.03 13.03
N ALA A 88 -18.91 -0.51 12.18
CA ALA A 88 -20.34 -0.65 12.52
C ALA A 88 -20.54 -1.55 13.76
N VAL A 89 -19.81 -2.66 13.85
CA VAL A 89 -19.80 -3.51 15.06
C VAL A 89 -19.36 -2.71 16.28
N MET A 90 -18.23 -1.97 16.19
CA MET A 90 -17.71 -1.18 17.31
C MET A 90 -18.68 -0.07 17.73
N MET A 91 -19.38 0.56 16.81
CA MET A 91 -20.46 1.52 17.15
C MET A 91 -21.57 0.90 17.98
N LEU A 92 -21.93 -0.35 17.70
CA LEU A 92 -22.94 -1.08 18.47
C LEU A 92 -22.38 -1.53 19.83
N VAL A 93 -21.10 -1.86 19.90
CA VAL A 93 -20.38 -2.11 21.18
C VAL A 93 -20.43 -0.87 22.07
N GLU A 94 -20.11 0.30 21.53
CA GLU A 94 -20.17 1.58 22.27
C GLU A 94 -21.57 1.94 22.78
N GLN A 95 -22.61 1.45 22.10
CA GLN A 95 -24.01 1.62 22.49
C GLN A 95 -24.48 0.54 23.51
N GLY A 96 -23.62 -0.43 23.82
CA GLY A 96 -23.99 -1.55 24.69
C GLY A 96 -25.00 -2.55 24.06
N LYS A 97 -25.19 -2.50 22.75
CA LYS A 97 -26.13 -3.39 22.01
C LYS A 97 -25.53 -4.77 21.75
N LEU A 98 -24.20 -4.86 21.64
CA LEU A 98 -23.46 -6.10 21.55
C LEU A 98 -22.08 -5.98 22.23
N SER A 99 -21.45 -7.12 22.47
CA SER A 99 -20.04 -7.19 22.91
C SER A 99 -19.23 -7.94 21.85
N LEU A 100 -17.94 -7.62 21.73
CA LEU A 100 -17.02 -8.41 20.91
C LEU A 100 -16.90 -9.87 21.40
N ASP A 101 -17.16 -10.11 22.67
CA ASP A 101 -17.11 -11.42 23.30
C ASP A 101 -18.49 -12.13 23.35
N ASP A 102 -19.53 -11.49 22.78
CA ASP A 102 -20.79 -12.17 22.56
C ASP A 102 -20.60 -13.32 21.57
N HIS A 103 -21.19 -14.48 21.90
CA HIS A 103 -21.24 -15.59 20.96
C HIS A 103 -22.20 -15.32 19.81
N VAL A 104 -21.85 -15.81 18.64
CA VAL A 104 -22.68 -15.71 17.41
C VAL A 104 -24.09 -16.23 17.66
N SER A 105 -24.24 -17.26 18.51
CA SER A 105 -25.54 -17.85 18.87
C SER A 105 -26.55 -16.88 19.51
N LYS A 106 -26.08 -15.79 20.12
CA LYS A 106 -26.97 -14.73 20.63
C LYS A 106 -27.84 -14.09 19.53
N PHE A 107 -27.29 -14.05 18.33
CA PHE A 107 -27.95 -13.42 17.17
C PHE A 107 -28.38 -14.44 16.11
N LEU A 108 -27.54 -15.45 15.85
CA LEU A 108 -27.70 -16.43 14.77
C LEU A 108 -27.45 -17.85 15.28
N PRO A 109 -28.35 -18.38 16.15
CA PRO A 109 -28.15 -19.67 16.81
C PRO A 109 -28.19 -20.89 15.87
N GLN A 110 -28.64 -20.71 14.63
CA GLN A 110 -28.76 -21.78 13.62
C GLN A 110 -27.43 -22.12 12.93
N LEU A 111 -26.37 -21.33 13.13
CA LEU A 111 -25.06 -21.54 12.49
C LEU A 111 -24.23 -22.60 13.25
N THR A 112 -23.34 -23.27 12.53
CA THR A 112 -22.50 -24.31 13.09
C THR A 112 -21.64 -23.74 14.22
N ARG A 113 -21.69 -24.37 15.38
CA ARG A 113 -20.93 -24.01 16.59
C ARG A 113 -21.03 -22.53 16.96
N ALA A 114 -22.20 -21.93 16.70
CA ALA A 114 -22.43 -20.51 16.97
C ALA A 114 -22.26 -20.13 18.45
N ASN A 115 -22.40 -21.10 19.37
CA ASN A 115 -22.17 -20.93 20.82
C ASN A 115 -20.69 -20.98 21.23
N GLU A 116 -19.77 -21.20 20.31
CA GLU A 116 -18.34 -21.29 20.57
C GLU A 116 -17.54 -20.20 19.84
N VAL A 117 -18.13 -19.59 18.80
CA VAL A 117 -17.53 -18.51 18.03
C VAL A 117 -18.01 -17.16 18.54
N THR A 118 -17.08 -16.22 18.75
CA THR A 118 -17.39 -14.85 19.17
C THR A 118 -17.40 -13.86 17.98
N VAL A 119 -18.04 -12.69 18.19
CA VAL A 119 -18.02 -11.59 17.22
C VAL A 119 -16.58 -11.14 16.93
N ARG A 120 -15.71 -11.09 17.95
CA ARG A 120 -14.28 -10.80 17.80
C ARG A 120 -13.60 -11.73 16.81
N GLN A 121 -13.87 -13.03 16.92
CA GLN A 121 -13.26 -14.04 16.06
C GLN A 121 -13.74 -13.97 14.61
N LEU A 122 -14.97 -13.50 14.37
CA LEU A 122 -15.44 -13.20 13.02
C LEU A 122 -14.61 -12.08 12.38
N LEU A 123 -14.45 -10.96 13.09
CA LEU A 123 -13.76 -9.76 12.59
C LEU A 123 -12.25 -9.95 12.44
N SER A 124 -11.66 -10.88 13.18
CA SER A 124 -10.22 -11.17 13.15
C SER A 124 -9.82 -12.38 12.33
N HIS A 125 -10.77 -13.00 11.61
CA HIS A 125 -10.51 -14.19 10.81
C HIS A 125 -9.99 -15.41 11.60
N THR A 126 -10.43 -15.54 12.87
CA THR A 126 -10.05 -16.65 13.75
C THR A 126 -11.25 -17.53 14.14
N SER A 127 -12.37 -17.40 13.44
CA SER A 127 -13.61 -18.12 13.74
C SER A 127 -13.64 -19.57 13.26
N GLY A 128 -12.90 -19.90 12.20
CA GLY A 128 -12.94 -21.19 11.53
C GLY A 128 -14.08 -21.36 10.50
N TYR A 129 -15.00 -20.40 10.32
CA TYR A 129 -15.99 -20.48 9.25
C TYR A 129 -15.34 -20.47 7.88
N GLN A 130 -15.76 -21.43 7.03
CA GLN A 130 -15.23 -21.59 5.68
C GLN A 130 -15.48 -20.35 4.83
N ASP A 131 -14.51 -19.97 4.01
CA ASP A 131 -14.66 -18.85 3.10
C ASP A 131 -15.61 -19.19 1.94
N ASN A 132 -16.51 -18.27 1.62
CA ASN A 132 -17.41 -18.38 0.47
C ASN A 132 -16.77 -17.91 -0.85
N TYR A 133 -15.62 -17.24 -0.79
CA TYR A 133 -14.91 -16.70 -1.95
C TYR A 133 -13.38 -16.92 -1.83
N PRO A 134 -12.92 -18.18 -1.83
CA PRO A 134 -11.50 -18.50 -1.63
C PRO A 134 -10.65 -18.45 -2.91
N GLN A 135 -11.24 -18.24 -4.08
CA GLN A 135 -10.58 -18.23 -5.39
C GLN A 135 -10.44 -16.81 -5.96
N ASP A 136 -9.40 -16.57 -6.74
CA ASP A 136 -9.08 -15.30 -7.35
C ASP A 136 -9.73 -15.11 -8.75
N TYR A 137 -10.97 -15.55 -8.90
CA TYR A 137 -11.79 -15.31 -10.11
C TYR A 137 -13.27 -15.39 -9.78
N THR A 138 -14.12 -14.73 -10.55
CA THR A 138 -15.57 -14.72 -10.34
C THR A 138 -16.23 -15.97 -10.92
N PRO A 139 -16.71 -16.93 -10.09
CA PRO A 139 -17.36 -18.14 -10.58
C PRO A 139 -18.69 -17.82 -11.29
N ASN A 140 -19.11 -18.70 -12.19
CA ASN A 140 -20.41 -18.54 -12.85
C ASN A 140 -21.60 -18.50 -11.90
N SER A 141 -21.51 -19.13 -10.73
CA SER A 141 -22.54 -19.07 -9.67
C SER A 141 -22.74 -17.64 -9.16
N PHE A 142 -21.68 -16.81 -9.18
CA PHE A 142 -21.72 -15.42 -8.70
C PHE A 142 -22.46 -14.46 -9.64
N LYS A 143 -22.86 -14.93 -10.83
CA LYS A 143 -23.71 -14.17 -11.76
C LYS A 143 -25.19 -14.11 -11.34
N ARG A 144 -25.58 -14.82 -10.28
CA ARG A 144 -26.93 -14.79 -9.71
C ARG A 144 -26.90 -14.06 -8.38
N ALA A 145 -27.81 -13.09 -8.20
CA ALA A 145 -27.96 -12.41 -6.92
C ALA A 145 -28.31 -13.41 -5.79
N VAL A 146 -27.75 -13.16 -4.64
CA VAL A 146 -27.99 -13.95 -3.41
C VAL A 146 -28.28 -13.03 -2.25
N THR A 147 -28.64 -13.61 -1.10
CA THR A 147 -28.79 -12.91 0.17
C THR A 147 -27.69 -13.33 1.14
N ALA A 148 -27.46 -12.56 2.19
CA ALA A 148 -26.59 -12.97 3.28
C ALA A 148 -27.00 -14.31 3.89
N ASP A 149 -28.30 -14.57 4.00
CA ASP A 149 -28.84 -15.85 4.48
C ASP A 149 -28.41 -17.01 3.58
N TYR A 150 -28.45 -16.85 2.25
CA TYR A 150 -27.97 -17.89 1.33
C TYR A 150 -26.48 -18.23 1.56
N ILE A 151 -25.64 -17.21 1.76
CA ILE A 151 -24.21 -17.42 2.05
C ILE A 151 -24.05 -18.14 3.39
N MET A 152 -24.75 -17.68 4.43
CA MET A 152 -24.68 -18.30 5.74
C MET A 152 -25.20 -19.73 5.72
N ASP A 153 -26.31 -19.99 5.03
CA ASP A 153 -26.88 -21.34 4.91
C ASP A 153 -25.98 -22.31 4.15
N THR A 154 -25.22 -21.79 3.19
CA THR A 154 -24.36 -22.63 2.34
C THR A 154 -22.99 -22.88 2.98
N TRP A 155 -22.39 -21.88 3.63
CA TRP A 155 -21.03 -21.98 4.15
C TRP A 155 -20.92 -21.99 5.66
N ALA A 156 -21.71 -21.20 6.38
CA ALA A 156 -21.64 -21.12 7.84
C ALA A 156 -22.37 -22.28 8.58
N LYS A 157 -23.08 -23.12 7.86
CA LYS A 157 -23.64 -24.39 8.37
C LYS A 157 -22.72 -25.58 8.12
N LYS A 158 -21.62 -25.43 7.38
CA LYS A 158 -20.60 -26.45 7.21
C LYS A 158 -19.75 -26.59 8.48
N PRO A 159 -19.03 -27.73 8.65
CA PRO A 159 -18.03 -27.85 9.71
C PRO A 159 -17.02 -26.71 9.65
N LEU A 160 -16.52 -26.25 10.81
CA LEU A 160 -15.44 -25.29 10.85
C LEU A 160 -14.15 -25.93 10.32
N ASP A 161 -13.29 -25.13 9.66
CA ASP A 161 -11.99 -25.58 9.16
C ASP A 161 -11.00 -25.85 10.32
N PHE A 162 -11.20 -25.20 11.48
CA PHE A 162 -10.39 -25.34 12.68
C PHE A 162 -11.16 -24.87 13.93
N GLU A 163 -10.61 -25.20 15.09
CA GLU A 163 -11.16 -24.76 16.39
C GLU A 163 -11.04 -23.23 16.53
N PRO A 164 -12.12 -22.54 16.97
CA PRO A 164 -12.11 -21.09 17.13
C PRO A 164 -10.90 -20.58 17.95
N GLY A 165 -10.23 -19.57 17.43
CA GLY A 165 -9.05 -18.96 18.05
C GLY A 165 -7.74 -19.73 17.92
N THR A 166 -7.71 -20.89 17.25
CA THR A 166 -6.48 -21.68 17.13
C THR A 166 -5.66 -21.39 15.89
N ARG A 167 -6.28 -20.81 14.85
CA ARG A 167 -5.65 -20.44 13.58
C ARG A 167 -6.22 -19.14 13.05
N TRP A 168 -5.47 -18.53 12.17
CA TRP A 168 -5.93 -17.44 11.33
C TRP A 168 -6.18 -17.94 9.90
N GLN A 169 -7.36 -17.68 9.37
CA GLN A 169 -7.72 -17.98 7.99
C GLN A 169 -8.75 -16.97 7.51
N TYR A 170 -8.40 -16.24 6.47
CA TYR A 170 -9.29 -15.24 5.89
C TYR A 170 -10.65 -15.83 5.53
N SER A 171 -11.74 -15.14 5.89
CA SER A 171 -13.09 -15.62 5.63
C SER A 171 -14.05 -14.47 5.37
N ASN A 172 -14.54 -14.37 4.13
CA ASN A 172 -15.62 -13.45 3.75
C ASN A 172 -16.94 -13.86 4.42
N THR A 173 -17.18 -15.16 4.60
CA THR A 173 -18.32 -15.68 5.35
C THR A 173 -18.36 -15.12 6.77
N GLY A 174 -17.21 -15.00 7.44
CA GLY A 174 -17.13 -14.39 8.76
C GLY A 174 -17.63 -12.95 8.77
N TYR A 175 -17.31 -12.18 7.75
CA TYR A 175 -17.80 -10.80 7.61
C TYR A 175 -19.25 -10.73 7.18
N THR A 176 -19.75 -11.66 6.36
CA THR A 176 -21.18 -11.79 6.07
C THR A 176 -21.97 -12.02 7.36
N ILE A 177 -21.51 -12.90 8.25
CA ILE A 177 -22.10 -13.13 9.57
C ILE A 177 -22.07 -11.86 10.43
N ALA A 178 -20.92 -11.17 10.47
CA ALA A 178 -20.76 -9.92 11.21
C ALA A 178 -21.73 -8.83 10.72
N GLY A 179 -21.89 -8.67 9.40
CA GLY A 179 -22.86 -7.75 8.81
C GLY A 179 -24.31 -8.09 9.20
N ALA A 180 -24.68 -9.36 9.12
CA ALA A 180 -26.01 -9.82 9.55
C ALA A 180 -26.25 -9.55 11.05
N ILE A 181 -25.23 -9.70 11.90
CA ILE A 181 -25.30 -9.33 13.32
C ILE A 181 -25.49 -7.82 13.48
N VAL A 182 -24.76 -6.99 12.69
CA VAL A 182 -24.94 -5.52 12.71
C VAL A 182 -26.36 -5.12 12.36
N GLU A 183 -26.93 -5.71 11.32
CA GLU A 183 -28.31 -5.42 10.92
C GLU A 183 -29.32 -5.83 12.01
N LYS A 184 -29.14 -7.01 12.58
CA LYS A 184 -30.03 -7.53 13.62
C LYS A 184 -29.97 -6.74 14.92
N ALA A 185 -28.76 -6.38 15.38
CA ALA A 185 -28.54 -5.62 16.61
C ALA A 185 -28.83 -4.12 16.43
N GLY A 186 -28.57 -3.58 15.23
CA GLY A 186 -28.77 -2.17 14.89
C GLY A 186 -30.18 -1.85 14.42
N GLY A 187 -30.94 -2.84 13.92
CA GLY A 187 -32.33 -2.69 13.44
C GLY A 187 -32.46 -1.98 12.09
N LYS A 188 -31.39 -1.82 11.33
CA LYS A 188 -31.33 -1.18 10.01
C LYS A 188 -30.32 -1.89 9.12
N PRO A 189 -30.45 -1.79 7.76
CA PRO A 189 -29.44 -2.28 6.83
C PRO A 189 -28.04 -1.75 7.17
N LEU A 190 -27.02 -2.58 6.98
CA LEU A 190 -25.61 -2.24 7.29
C LEU A 190 -25.18 -0.94 6.61
N PHE A 191 -25.41 -0.84 5.29
CA PHE A 191 -24.99 0.34 4.53
C PHE A 191 -25.71 1.61 5.00
N GLU A 192 -26.99 1.52 5.37
CA GLU A 192 -27.72 2.66 5.94
C GLU A 192 -27.08 3.14 7.25
N GLN A 193 -26.71 2.21 8.14
CA GLN A 193 -26.02 2.54 9.39
C GLN A 193 -24.66 3.20 9.13
N LEU A 194 -23.89 2.69 8.16
CA LEU A 194 -22.61 3.25 7.74
C LEU A 194 -22.76 4.64 7.10
N ARG A 195 -23.73 4.80 6.20
CA ARG A 195 -24.03 6.07 5.58
C ARG A 195 -24.35 7.14 6.63
N ASP A 196 -25.26 6.83 7.54
CA ASP A 196 -25.77 7.79 8.53
C ASP A 196 -24.70 8.17 9.57
N ARG A 197 -23.78 7.26 9.90
CA ARG A 197 -22.87 7.40 11.05
C ARG A 197 -21.40 7.55 10.70
N VAL A 198 -21.03 7.16 9.49
CA VAL A 198 -19.63 7.22 9.02
C VAL A 198 -19.54 8.11 7.78
N PHE A 199 -20.19 7.72 6.69
CA PHE A 199 -19.97 8.38 5.41
C PHE A 199 -20.45 9.81 5.37
N THR A 200 -21.68 10.07 5.83
CA THR A 200 -22.26 11.42 5.86
C THR A 200 -21.49 12.34 6.83
N PRO A 201 -21.21 11.95 8.09
CA PRO A 201 -20.42 12.78 9.00
C PRO A 201 -19.01 13.11 8.51
N LEU A 202 -18.35 12.18 7.81
CA LEU A 202 -17.02 12.40 7.25
C LEU A 202 -17.03 13.09 5.87
N GLY A 203 -18.22 13.35 5.30
CA GLY A 203 -18.36 13.94 3.97
C GLY A 203 -17.89 13.00 2.84
N MET A 204 -17.99 11.68 3.03
CA MET A 204 -17.65 10.64 2.05
C MET A 204 -18.83 10.43 1.09
N SER A 205 -19.15 11.46 0.32
CA SER A 205 -20.38 11.52 -0.48
C SER A 205 -20.43 10.57 -1.69
N SER A 206 -19.27 10.05 -2.10
CA SER A 206 -19.19 9.10 -3.22
C SER A 206 -19.41 7.64 -2.79
N ALA A 207 -19.37 7.36 -1.47
CA ALA A 207 -19.55 6.00 -0.96
C ALA A 207 -20.94 5.44 -1.27
N THR A 208 -20.99 4.27 -1.93
CA THR A 208 -22.23 3.57 -2.27
C THR A 208 -22.01 2.07 -2.36
N GLU A 209 -23.10 1.32 -2.36
CA GLU A 209 -23.08 -0.13 -2.59
C GLU A 209 -22.94 -0.45 -4.08
N ILE A 210 -22.26 -1.56 -4.40
CA ILE A 210 -22.31 -2.17 -5.72
C ILE A 210 -23.71 -2.70 -5.98
N THR A 211 -24.32 -2.29 -7.07
CA THR A 211 -25.67 -2.70 -7.44
C THR A 211 -25.70 -3.28 -8.86
N ALA A 212 -26.83 -3.85 -9.27
CA ALA A 212 -27.02 -4.33 -10.64
C ALA A 212 -26.85 -3.22 -11.72
N LYS A 213 -26.82 -1.94 -11.32
CA LYS A 213 -26.60 -0.79 -12.21
C LYS A 213 -25.15 -0.29 -12.20
N THR A 214 -24.28 -0.91 -11.44
CA THR A 214 -22.84 -0.61 -11.43
C THR A 214 -22.13 -1.46 -12.52
N PRO A 215 -21.17 -0.94 -13.30
CA PRO A 215 -20.75 0.45 -13.29
C PRO A 215 -21.75 1.38 -13.99
N SER A 216 -21.88 2.58 -13.45
CA SER A 216 -22.63 3.68 -14.07
C SER A 216 -21.67 4.64 -14.79
N ASN A 217 -22.20 5.73 -15.37
CA ASN A 217 -21.35 6.74 -16.04
C ASN A 217 -20.39 7.51 -15.10
N VAL A 218 -20.61 7.43 -13.79
CA VAL A 218 -19.75 8.02 -12.74
C VAL A 218 -18.78 7.01 -12.13
N ASP A 219 -18.77 5.77 -12.63
CA ASP A 219 -17.91 4.69 -12.16
C ASP A 219 -16.84 4.37 -13.20
N ALA A 220 -15.68 3.91 -12.74
CA ALA A 220 -14.73 3.23 -13.60
C ALA A 220 -15.30 1.86 -14.03
N GLU A 221 -14.85 1.36 -15.17
CA GLU A 221 -15.13 0.00 -15.62
C GLU A 221 -14.02 -0.92 -15.16
N GLY A 222 -14.35 -2.08 -14.60
CA GLY A 222 -13.40 -3.08 -14.13
C GLY A 222 -12.91 -4.00 -15.25
N TYR A 223 -11.63 -4.38 -15.19
CA TYR A 223 -10.98 -5.22 -16.18
C TYR A 223 -10.30 -6.43 -15.57
N GLU A 224 -10.33 -7.55 -16.28
CA GLU A 224 -9.57 -8.76 -15.99
C GLU A 224 -8.64 -9.09 -17.17
N ARG A 225 -7.65 -9.93 -16.93
CA ARG A 225 -6.74 -10.41 -17.97
C ARG A 225 -6.58 -11.91 -17.87
N HIS A 226 -6.82 -12.60 -18.97
CA HIS A 226 -6.54 -14.03 -19.06
C HIS A 226 -5.11 -14.25 -19.56
N ALA A 227 -4.24 -14.74 -18.70
CA ALA A 227 -2.81 -14.90 -18.94
C ALA A 227 -2.16 -13.56 -19.42
N LEU A 228 -1.60 -13.54 -20.62
CA LEU A 228 -0.93 -12.37 -21.21
C LEU A 228 -1.80 -11.67 -22.28
N SER A 229 -3.10 -11.96 -22.33
CA SER A 229 -4.01 -11.34 -23.30
C SER A 229 -4.26 -9.86 -22.97
N PRO A 230 -4.79 -9.07 -23.94
CA PRO A 230 -5.27 -7.71 -23.63
C PRO A 230 -6.34 -7.73 -22.53
N PRO A 231 -6.48 -6.63 -21.77
CA PRO A 231 -7.55 -6.48 -20.78
C PRO A 231 -8.94 -6.66 -21.42
N ARG A 232 -9.86 -7.26 -20.68
CA ARG A 232 -11.27 -7.42 -21.02
C ARG A 232 -12.11 -6.91 -19.88
N VAL A 233 -13.33 -6.44 -20.17
CA VAL A 233 -14.30 -6.07 -19.13
C VAL A 233 -14.58 -7.29 -18.25
N ALA A 234 -14.37 -7.11 -16.95
CA ALA A 234 -14.55 -8.16 -15.96
C ALA A 234 -16.03 -8.48 -15.74
N ALA A 235 -16.30 -9.73 -15.39
CA ALA A 235 -17.63 -10.16 -15.02
C ALA A 235 -17.93 -9.75 -13.57
N VAL A 236 -18.81 -8.79 -13.35
CA VAL A 236 -19.15 -8.28 -12.02
C VAL A 236 -19.96 -9.31 -11.23
N GLU A 237 -19.69 -9.43 -9.94
CA GLU A 237 -20.48 -10.21 -9.00
C GLU A 237 -21.90 -9.65 -8.91
N ALA A 238 -22.88 -10.53 -8.97
CA ALA A 238 -24.27 -10.15 -8.76
C ALA A 238 -24.50 -9.71 -7.29
N PRO A 239 -25.50 -8.84 -7.03
CA PRO A 239 -25.76 -8.31 -5.70
C PRO A 239 -25.82 -9.37 -4.61
N GLY A 240 -25.30 -9.06 -3.44
CA GLY A 240 -25.33 -9.87 -2.22
C GLY A 240 -24.11 -10.77 -1.99
N TRP A 241 -23.31 -11.08 -3.02
CA TRP A 241 -22.11 -11.91 -2.83
C TRP A 241 -21.03 -11.24 -1.99
N LEU A 242 -20.89 -9.94 -2.14
CA LEU A 242 -19.85 -9.15 -1.46
C LEU A 242 -20.31 -8.57 -0.12
N PHE A 243 -21.61 -8.23 0.00
CA PHE A 243 -22.27 -7.71 1.18
C PHE A 243 -21.32 -6.98 2.16
N ALA A 244 -21.28 -7.38 3.43
CA ALA A 244 -20.44 -6.78 4.48
C ALA A 244 -18.93 -7.01 4.29
N ALA A 245 -18.55 -7.88 3.34
CA ALA A 245 -17.14 -8.24 3.09
C ALA A 245 -16.47 -7.36 2.03
N GLY A 246 -17.22 -6.75 1.08
CA GLY A 246 -16.57 -6.15 -0.07
C GLY A 246 -17.41 -5.25 -0.98
N GLU A 247 -18.67 -4.93 -0.68
CA GLU A 247 -19.57 -4.32 -1.66
C GLU A 247 -19.54 -2.81 -1.79
N ILE A 248 -18.57 -2.12 -1.18
CA ILE A 248 -18.53 -0.65 -1.21
C ILE A 248 -17.71 -0.15 -2.41
N THR A 249 -18.24 0.88 -3.08
CA THR A 249 -17.51 1.67 -4.07
C THR A 249 -17.35 3.10 -3.57
N MET A 250 -16.23 3.74 -3.88
CA MET A 250 -16.00 5.15 -3.59
C MET A 250 -14.80 5.70 -4.37
N THR A 251 -14.52 6.98 -4.18
CA THR A 251 -13.29 7.63 -4.69
C THR A 251 -12.14 7.46 -3.72
N ALA A 252 -10.90 7.52 -4.22
CA ALA A 252 -9.71 7.53 -3.36
C ALA A 252 -9.72 8.72 -2.38
N THR A 253 -10.29 9.86 -2.79
CA THR A 253 -10.43 11.03 -1.92
C THR A 253 -11.34 10.77 -0.72
N ASP A 254 -12.43 10.04 -0.90
CA ASP A 254 -13.33 9.72 0.21
C ASP A 254 -12.70 8.67 1.14
N LEU A 255 -11.99 7.68 0.58
CA LEU A 255 -11.25 6.74 1.42
C LEU A 255 -10.14 7.43 2.23
N ALA A 256 -9.46 8.43 1.66
CA ALA A 256 -8.48 9.24 2.41
C ALA A 256 -9.10 10.03 3.58
N LYS A 257 -10.39 10.43 3.48
CA LYS A 257 -11.11 11.03 4.64
C LYS A 257 -11.32 10.00 5.75
N TRP A 258 -11.56 8.75 5.40
CA TRP A 258 -11.61 7.65 6.37
C TRP A 258 -10.25 7.47 7.06
N ASP A 259 -9.15 7.47 6.32
CA ASP A 259 -7.80 7.36 6.88
C ASP A 259 -7.48 8.51 7.84
N ILE A 260 -7.86 9.72 7.47
CA ILE A 260 -7.73 10.88 8.37
C ILE A 260 -8.57 10.69 9.65
N SER A 261 -9.75 10.07 9.52
CA SER A 261 -10.59 9.80 10.69
C SER A 261 -10.01 8.72 11.61
N LEU A 262 -9.32 7.70 11.06
CA LEU A 262 -8.55 6.72 11.85
C LEU A 262 -7.45 7.43 12.65
N MET A 263 -6.66 8.27 12.00
CA MET A 263 -5.57 9.01 12.65
C MET A 263 -6.05 10.02 13.72
N ASN A 264 -7.23 10.60 13.52
CA ASN A 264 -7.81 11.59 14.42
C ASN A 264 -8.82 11.00 15.43
N GLU A 265 -9.08 9.70 15.38
CA GLU A 265 -10.04 8.99 16.25
C GLU A 265 -11.42 9.66 16.27
N SER A 266 -11.95 10.09 15.09
CA SER A 266 -13.08 11.04 15.04
C SER A 266 -14.47 10.40 14.92
N VAL A 267 -14.57 9.08 14.65
CA VAL A 267 -15.86 8.36 14.47
C VAL A 267 -16.21 7.50 15.68
N LEU A 268 -15.23 6.86 16.26
CA LEU A 268 -15.35 5.99 17.44
C LEU A 268 -14.61 6.59 18.63
N LYS A 269 -14.85 6.05 19.81
CA LYS A 269 -14.04 6.37 20.99
C LYS A 269 -12.59 5.89 20.80
N PRO A 270 -11.59 6.57 21.39
CA PRO A 270 -10.20 6.15 21.31
C PRO A 270 -9.93 4.71 21.74
N THR A 271 -10.70 4.20 22.71
CA THR A 271 -10.60 2.78 23.14
C THR A 271 -11.04 1.81 22.05
N SER A 272 -12.04 2.19 21.24
CA SER A 272 -12.53 1.36 20.14
C SER A 272 -11.52 1.30 19.00
N TYR A 273 -10.89 2.43 18.64
CA TYR A 273 -9.79 2.44 17.67
C TYR A 273 -8.63 1.56 18.12
N ARG A 274 -8.16 1.72 19.36
CA ARG A 274 -7.11 0.85 19.92
C ARG A 274 -7.47 -0.63 19.84
N THR A 275 -8.75 -0.98 20.07
CA THR A 275 -9.21 -2.36 19.95
C THR A 275 -9.16 -2.86 18.52
N MET A 276 -9.59 -2.04 17.55
CA MET A 276 -9.53 -2.41 16.12
C MET A 276 -8.10 -2.55 15.61
N GLU A 277 -7.22 -1.69 16.07
CA GLU A 277 -5.84 -1.54 15.63
C GLU A 277 -4.83 -2.35 16.46
N THR A 278 -5.31 -3.22 17.34
CA THR A 278 -4.48 -4.14 18.11
C THR A 278 -4.53 -5.53 17.48
N GLU A 279 -3.35 -6.09 17.22
CA GLU A 279 -3.20 -7.45 16.72
C GLU A 279 -3.91 -8.46 17.65
N ILE A 280 -4.71 -9.34 17.07
CA ILE A 280 -5.35 -10.42 17.80
C ILE A 280 -4.34 -11.58 17.97
N LEU A 281 -4.26 -12.09 19.19
CA LEU A 281 -3.46 -13.27 19.50
C LEU A 281 -4.33 -14.53 19.41
N LEU A 282 -3.75 -15.59 18.84
CA LEU A 282 -4.31 -16.93 18.87
C LEU A 282 -4.26 -17.50 20.30
N ASN A 283 -5.00 -18.58 20.56
CA ASN A 283 -5.04 -19.24 21.88
C ASN A 283 -3.66 -19.69 22.39
N ASN A 284 -2.69 -19.87 21.51
CA ASN A 284 -1.31 -20.22 21.84
C ASN A 284 -0.39 -19.00 22.01
N GLY A 285 -0.93 -17.78 21.95
CA GLY A 285 -0.18 -16.52 22.09
C GLY A 285 0.51 -16.02 20.82
N VAL A 286 0.38 -16.71 19.69
CA VAL A 286 0.95 -16.27 18.41
C VAL A 286 0.09 -15.15 17.83
N GLY A 287 0.74 -14.06 17.38
CA GLY A 287 0.08 -12.93 16.74
C GLY A 287 -0.41 -13.26 15.33
N THR A 288 -1.56 -12.70 14.96
CA THR A 288 -2.17 -12.88 13.63
C THR A 288 -1.75 -11.80 12.63
N ARG A 289 -1.11 -10.73 13.09
CA ARG A 289 -0.86 -9.48 12.34
C ARG A 289 -2.14 -8.83 11.82
N TYR A 290 -3.27 -9.15 12.41
CA TYR A 290 -4.59 -8.65 12.03
C TYR A 290 -5.37 -8.23 13.28
N GLY A 291 -5.99 -7.08 13.20
CA GLY A 291 -6.89 -6.56 14.23
C GLY A 291 -8.34 -6.87 13.91
N LEU A 292 -9.20 -5.84 13.89
CA LEU A 292 -10.60 -5.97 13.49
C LEU A 292 -10.82 -5.20 12.18
N GLY A 293 -10.80 -5.92 11.06
CA GLY A 293 -11.03 -5.38 9.73
C GLY A 293 -9.81 -4.75 9.05
N LEU A 294 -8.62 -4.89 9.62
CA LEU A 294 -7.37 -4.36 9.07
C LEU A 294 -6.16 -5.15 9.58
N SER A 295 -5.12 -5.19 8.78
CA SER A 295 -3.81 -5.71 9.14
C SER A 295 -3.09 -4.71 10.05
N VAL A 296 -2.37 -5.23 11.04
CA VAL A 296 -1.55 -4.46 11.97
C VAL A 296 -0.11 -4.89 11.80
N LEU A 297 0.68 -4.06 11.15
CA LEU A 297 2.03 -4.40 10.71
C LEU A 297 3.05 -3.41 11.28
N GLN A 298 4.31 -3.82 11.22
CA GLN A 298 5.45 -2.97 11.52
C GLN A 298 6.40 -2.95 10.32
N GLN A 299 6.68 -1.77 9.78
CA GLN A 299 7.64 -1.58 8.70
C GLN A 299 8.79 -0.66 9.17
N GLY A 300 9.92 -1.27 9.53
CA GLY A 300 11.00 -0.54 10.20
C GLY A 300 10.52 0.03 11.54
N THR A 301 10.56 1.34 11.70
CA THR A 301 10.05 2.05 12.90
C THR A 301 8.61 2.52 12.76
N HIS A 302 7.95 2.29 11.61
CA HIS A 302 6.61 2.79 11.31
C HIS A 302 5.56 1.71 11.61
N ARG A 303 4.55 2.07 12.40
CA ARG A 303 3.33 1.27 12.55
C ARG A 303 2.49 1.44 11.29
N VAL A 304 2.01 0.34 10.74
CA VAL A 304 1.23 0.31 9.51
C VAL A 304 -0.09 -0.38 9.75
N LEU A 305 -1.17 0.31 9.43
CA LEU A 305 -2.50 -0.25 9.33
C LEU A 305 -2.84 -0.36 7.85
N GLU A 306 -3.23 -1.55 7.40
CA GLU A 306 -3.38 -1.82 5.98
C GLU A 306 -4.57 -2.73 5.71
N HIS A 307 -5.26 -2.51 4.62
CA HIS A 307 -6.09 -3.52 4.00
C HIS A 307 -6.10 -3.35 2.49
N SER A 308 -5.82 -4.43 1.78
CA SER A 308 -6.06 -4.50 0.34
C SER A 308 -7.51 -4.89 0.04
N GLY A 309 -7.98 -4.60 -1.16
CA GLY A 309 -9.29 -5.03 -1.63
C GLY A 309 -9.21 -5.57 -3.04
N GLU A 310 -9.94 -6.66 -3.28
CA GLU A 310 -10.10 -7.24 -4.59
C GLU A 310 -11.55 -7.66 -4.80
N ILE A 311 -12.11 -7.26 -5.90
CA ILE A 311 -13.38 -7.71 -6.48
C ILE A 311 -13.22 -7.73 -7.98
N SER A 312 -14.14 -8.34 -8.69
CA SER A 312 -14.07 -8.46 -10.15
C SER A 312 -13.68 -7.15 -10.83
N GLY A 313 -12.52 -7.13 -11.45
CA GLY A 313 -12.00 -6.00 -12.22
C GLY A 313 -11.44 -4.85 -11.41
N PHE A 314 -11.37 -4.92 -10.08
CA PHE A 314 -10.84 -3.85 -9.24
C PHE A 314 -9.91 -4.39 -8.17
N VAL A 315 -8.77 -3.75 -8.02
CA VAL A 315 -7.86 -3.96 -6.89
C VAL A 315 -7.57 -2.62 -6.24
N SER A 316 -7.59 -2.61 -4.93
CA SER A 316 -7.34 -1.43 -4.11
C SER A 316 -6.31 -1.72 -3.03
N ASP A 317 -5.64 -0.67 -2.57
CA ASP A 317 -4.73 -0.74 -1.43
C ASP A 317 -4.86 0.52 -0.59
N ASN A 318 -4.95 0.34 0.72
CA ASN A 318 -5.15 1.38 1.70
C ASN A 318 -4.12 1.20 2.83
N ILE A 319 -3.10 2.05 2.85
CA ILE A 319 -1.99 2.03 3.81
C ILE A 319 -2.09 3.28 4.68
N VAL A 320 -2.21 3.10 5.98
CA VAL A 320 -2.22 4.19 6.97
C VAL A 320 -1.01 4.05 7.89
N LEU A 321 -0.27 5.14 8.08
CA LEU A 321 0.86 5.27 8.99
C LEU A 321 0.44 6.26 10.10
N PRO A 322 -0.28 5.80 11.13
CA PRO A 322 -0.93 6.70 12.07
C PRO A 322 0.06 7.56 12.86
N ASP A 323 1.22 7.02 13.23
CA ASP A 323 2.24 7.73 13.98
C ASP A 323 2.94 8.81 13.14
N ASP A 324 2.99 8.61 11.80
CA ASP A 324 3.55 9.57 10.82
C ASP A 324 2.49 10.57 10.31
N LYS A 325 1.23 10.41 10.71
CA LYS A 325 0.06 11.14 10.18
C LYS A 325 -0.02 11.13 8.66
N ALA A 326 0.29 9.97 8.07
CA ALA A 326 0.35 9.78 6.64
C ALA A 326 -0.53 8.59 6.20
N ALA A 327 -1.06 8.66 4.97
CA ALA A 327 -1.75 7.53 4.35
C ALA A 327 -1.60 7.55 2.83
N VAL A 328 -1.73 6.39 2.22
CA VAL A 328 -1.73 6.19 0.77
C VAL A 328 -2.92 5.33 0.40
N VAL A 329 -3.75 5.87 -0.48
CA VAL A 329 -4.86 5.15 -1.10
C VAL A 329 -4.56 4.98 -2.58
N VAL A 330 -4.64 3.75 -3.07
CA VAL A 330 -4.55 3.45 -4.50
C VAL A 330 -5.71 2.55 -4.90
N LEU A 331 -6.49 2.99 -5.87
CA LEU A 331 -7.61 2.24 -6.45
C LEU A 331 -7.32 2.01 -7.92
N THR A 332 -7.30 0.76 -8.39
CA THR A 332 -7.09 0.41 -9.80
C THR A 332 -8.29 -0.31 -10.37
N ASN A 333 -8.50 -0.20 -11.66
CA ASN A 333 -9.60 -0.87 -12.38
C ASN A 333 -9.14 -2.10 -13.16
N MET A 334 -8.24 -2.86 -12.57
CA MET A 334 -7.80 -4.14 -13.14
C MET A 334 -7.28 -5.06 -12.03
N GLU A 335 -7.58 -6.35 -12.15
CA GLU A 335 -7.03 -7.41 -11.31
C GLU A 335 -5.50 -7.49 -11.41
N GLY A 336 -4.86 -7.88 -10.30
CA GLY A 336 -3.40 -8.04 -10.22
C GLY A 336 -2.70 -7.04 -9.31
N PRO A 337 -1.37 -7.00 -9.28
CA PRO A 337 -0.58 -6.32 -8.24
C PRO A 337 -0.47 -4.79 -8.40
N GLY A 338 -1.28 -4.18 -9.30
CA GLY A 338 -1.14 -2.75 -9.63
C GLY A 338 -1.26 -1.82 -8.43
N ALA A 339 -2.33 -1.96 -7.66
CA ALA A 339 -2.61 -1.08 -6.52
C ALA A 339 -1.53 -1.19 -5.44
N SER A 340 -1.19 -2.41 -5.00
CA SER A 340 -0.19 -2.65 -3.95
C SER A 340 1.22 -2.23 -4.38
N THR A 341 1.57 -2.46 -5.65
CA THR A 341 2.86 -2.00 -6.19
C THR A 341 2.99 -0.48 -6.14
N ILE A 342 1.96 0.24 -6.58
CA ILE A 342 1.94 1.70 -6.58
C ILE A 342 1.92 2.23 -5.14
N ALA A 343 1.04 1.69 -4.28
CA ALA A 343 0.92 2.10 -2.88
C ALA A 343 2.23 1.94 -2.11
N ALA A 344 2.90 0.78 -2.24
CA ALA A 344 4.18 0.53 -1.61
C ALA A 344 5.28 1.50 -2.08
N GLN A 345 5.30 1.86 -3.38
CA GLN A 345 6.29 2.80 -3.91
C GLN A 345 6.05 4.22 -3.39
N ILE A 346 4.79 4.68 -3.33
CA ILE A 346 4.44 6.00 -2.78
C ILE A 346 4.74 6.03 -1.27
N THR A 347 4.40 4.97 -0.53
CA THR A 347 4.71 4.86 0.89
C THR A 347 6.20 5.01 1.17
N ARG A 348 7.07 4.39 0.35
CA ARG A 348 8.52 4.56 0.48
C ARG A 348 8.97 6.01 0.28
N ILE A 349 8.30 6.76 -0.59
CA ILE A 349 8.60 8.20 -0.77
C ILE A 349 8.23 8.97 0.49
N LEU A 350 7.07 8.67 1.12
CA LEU A 350 6.58 9.36 2.31
C LEU A 350 7.44 9.09 3.55
N VAL A 351 7.85 7.83 3.77
CA VAL A 351 8.64 7.44 4.95
C VAL A 351 10.15 7.67 4.77
N ARG A 352 10.57 8.05 3.57
CA ARG A 352 11.98 8.36 3.31
C ARG A 352 12.35 9.62 4.08
N LYS A 353 13.05 9.45 5.20
CA LYS A 353 13.61 10.60 5.93
C LYS A 353 14.57 11.33 4.98
N PRO A 354 14.49 12.68 4.88
CA PRO A 354 15.52 13.44 4.21
C PRO A 354 16.86 13.05 4.80
N ASP A 355 17.75 12.57 3.97
CA ASP A 355 19.14 12.34 4.38
C ASP A 355 19.92 13.63 4.11
N PRO A 356 20.16 14.46 5.12
CA PRO A 356 20.85 15.73 4.93
C PRO A 356 22.29 15.54 4.44
N THR A 357 22.85 14.33 4.58
CA THR A 357 24.21 13.98 4.16
C THR A 357 24.23 13.28 2.81
N GLY A 358 23.06 12.95 2.24
CA GLY A 358 22.94 12.15 1.01
C GLY A 358 23.62 12.81 -0.19
N GLY A 359 23.45 14.11 -0.37
CA GLY A 359 24.06 14.87 -1.46
C GLY A 359 25.59 14.94 -1.35
N ASP A 360 26.11 15.14 -0.15
CA ASP A 360 27.57 15.15 0.09
C ASP A 360 28.15 13.74 -0.09
N ALA A 361 27.43 12.70 0.37
CA ALA A 361 27.83 11.31 0.17
C ALA A 361 27.81 10.93 -1.32
N GLU A 362 26.80 11.37 -2.09
CA GLU A 362 26.78 11.19 -3.55
C GLU A 362 27.98 11.84 -4.24
N ALA A 363 28.27 13.09 -3.91
CA ALA A 363 29.37 13.83 -4.51
C ALA A 363 30.70 13.14 -4.23
N ARG A 364 30.92 12.70 -2.99
CA ARG A 364 32.15 11.97 -2.60
C ARG A 364 32.27 10.62 -3.30
N ALA A 365 31.18 9.80 -3.27
CA ALA A 365 31.20 8.48 -3.91
C ALA A 365 31.35 8.58 -5.42
N ARG A 366 30.74 9.58 -6.05
CA ARG A 366 30.96 9.90 -7.48
C ARG A 366 32.40 10.23 -7.78
N GLY A 367 33.06 11.09 -6.97
CA GLY A 367 34.48 11.42 -7.14
C GLY A 367 35.37 10.19 -7.05
N VAL A 368 35.12 9.29 -6.10
CA VAL A 368 35.83 8.01 -5.99
C VAL A 368 35.60 7.15 -7.23
N LEU A 369 34.39 6.98 -7.71
CA LEU A 369 34.09 6.18 -8.89
C LEU A 369 34.75 6.73 -10.16
N GLU A 370 34.73 8.06 -10.34
CA GLU A 370 35.38 8.73 -11.45
C GLU A 370 36.88 8.54 -11.39
N GLY A 371 37.49 8.60 -10.19
CA GLY A 371 38.90 8.25 -9.97
C GLY A 371 39.24 6.82 -10.34
N LEU A 372 38.43 5.85 -9.88
CA LEU A 372 38.57 4.42 -10.22
C LEU A 372 38.45 4.17 -11.74
N THR A 373 37.56 4.89 -12.42
CA THR A 373 37.46 4.85 -13.90
C THR A 373 38.76 5.29 -14.59
N GLN A 374 39.58 6.09 -13.92
CA GLN A 374 40.87 6.55 -14.39
C GLN A 374 42.07 5.74 -13.84
N GLY A 375 41.80 4.70 -13.04
CA GLY A 375 42.81 3.92 -12.35
C GLY A 375 43.51 4.67 -11.21
N LYS A 376 42.82 5.67 -10.60
CA LYS A 376 43.38 6.54 -9.56
C LYS A 376 42.42 6.64 -8.38
N ILE A 377 42.99 6.72 -7.18
CA ILE A 377 42.22 7.02 -5.96
C ILE A 377 42.94 8.07 -5.11
N ASP A 378 42.18 8.87 -4.41
CA ASP A 378 42.72 9.68 -3.31
C ASP A 378 42.76 8.83 -2.04
N ARG A 379 43.95 8.32 -1.74
CA ARG A 379 44.18 7.37 -0.63
C ARG A 379 43.84 7.96 0.74
N SER A 380 43.77 9.27 0.89
CA SER A 380 43.37 9.91 2.16
C SER A 380 41.91 9.67 2.52
N GLN A 381 41.07 9.34 1.54
CA GLN A 381 39.64 9.04 1.73
C GLN A 381 39.38 7.61 2.21
N PHE A 382 40.40 6.78 2.31
CA PHE A 382 40.27 5.36 2.65
C PHE A 382 41.02 5.02 3.93
N THR A 383 40.54 4.00 4.63
CA THR A 383 41.27 3.39 5.75
C THR A 383 42.49 2.64 5.24
N GLU A 384 43.35 2.18 6.14
CA GLU A 384 44.49 1.35 5.79
C GLU A 384 44.08 0.04 5.10
N ASN A 385 43.00 -0.61 5.62
CA ASN A 385 42.47 -1.86 5.05
C ASN A 385 41.98 -1.65 3.62
N CYS A 386 41.13 -0.63 3.41
CA CYS A 386 40.58 -0.35 2.08
C CYS A 386 41.68 0.13 1.10
N ASN A 387 42.69 0.85 1.57
CA ASN A 387 43.88 1.20 0.77
C ASN A 387 44.68 -0.04 0.35
N GLY A 388 44.77 -1.06 1.21
CA GLY A 388 45.40 -2.34 0.89
C GLY A 388 44.63 -3.14 -0.16
N TYR A 389 43.28 -3.04 -0.16
CA TYR A 389 42.47 -3.65 -1.20
C TYR A 389 42.67 -3.04 -2.58
N PHE A 390 42.86 -1.73 -2.68
CA PHE A 390 43.12 -1.02 -3.93
C PHE A 390 44.64 -1.05 -4.30
N ASP A 391 45.17 -2.26 -4.50
CA ASP A 391 46.51 -2.45 -5.04
C ASP A 391 46.55 -2.13 -6.56
N GLU A 392 47.75 -2.16 -7.17
CA GLU A 392 47.90 -1.84 -8.59
C GLU A 392 47.11 -2.78 -9.54
N PRO A 393 47.04 -4.11 -9.32
CA PRO A 393 46.19 -4.99 -10.11
C PRO A 393 44.69 -4.64 -10.00
N THR A 394 44.20 -4.44 -8.77
CA THR A 394 42.82 -4.08 -8.52
C THR A 394 42.45 -2.76 -9.19
N LEU A 395 43.27 -1.72 -9.09
CA LEU A 395 43.02 -0.45 -9.76
C LEU A 395 42.97 -0.57 -11.28
N ARG A 396 43.79 -1.44 -11.88
CA ARG A 396 43.73 -1.73 -13.32
C ARG A 396 42.42 -2.40 -13.70
N ASP A 397 41.97 -3.39 -12.94
CA ASP A 397 40.72 -4.09 -13.20
C ASP A 397 39.52 -3.14 -13.12
N TYR A 398 39.46 -2.27 -12.12
CA TYR A 398 38.44 -1.21 -12.00
C TYR A 398 38.49 -0.26 -13.20
N GLN A 399 39.69 0.23 -13.57
CA GLN A 399 39.86 1.11 -14.73
C GLN A 399 39.38 0.45 -16.02
N GLU A 400 39.81 -0.78 -16.30
CA GLU A 400 39.45 -1.50 -17.52
C GLU A 400 37.96 -1.81 -17.61
N SER A 401 37.34 -2.16 -16.50
CA SER A 401 35.90 -2.51 -16.48
C SER A 401 34.99 -1.28 -16.51
N LEU A 402 35.32 -0.25 -15.72
CA LEU A 402 34.45 0.94 -15.59
C LEU A 402 34.60 1.91 -16.77
N SER A 403 35.80 2.06 -17.36
CA SER A 403 35.99 2.96 -18.50
C SER A 403 35.12 2.60 -19.72
N ARG A 404 34.70 1.36 -19.85
CA ARG A 404 33.85 0.86 -20.94
C ARG A 404 32.36 1.21 -20.77
N LEU A 405 31.93 1.67 -19.58
CA LEU A 405 30.52 1.95 -19.28
C LEU A 405 30.03 3.29 -19.84
N GLY A 406 30.96 4.18 -20.23
CA GLY A 406 30.61 5.49 -20.77
C GLY A 406 30.20 6.49 -19.69
N ASN A 407 29.34 7.45 -20.08
CA ASN A 407 28.92 8.52 -19.18
C ASN A 407 27.85 8.08 -18.20
N ILE A 408 27.94 8.56 -16.96
CA ILE A 408 26.93 8.36 -15.93
C ILE A 408 25.66 9.14 -16.33
N VAL A 409 24.52 8.44 -16.41
CA VAL A 409 23.19 9.00 -16.70
C VAL A 409 22.52 9.48 -15.40
N SER A 410 22.59 8.67 -14.34
CA SER A 410 22.13 9.06 -13.00
C SER A 410 22.98 8.41 -11.93
N PHE A 411 23.08 9.09 -10.79
CA PHE A 411 23.75 8.61 -9.59
C PHE A 411 22.84 8.92 -8.41
N SER A 412 22.57 7.96 -7.56
CA SER A 412 21.67 8.15 -6.41
C SER A 412 22.14 7.39 -5.18
N ALA A 413 22.12 8.07 -4.03
CA ALA A 413 22.41 7.46 -2.74
C ALA A 413 21.18 6.75 -2.17
N GLY A 414 21.35 5.54 -1.65
CA GLY A 414 20.40 4.88 -0.77
C GLY A 414 20.42 5.46 0.65
N SER A 415 19.41 5.12 1.47
CA SER A 415 19.39 5.52 2.87
C SER A 415 20.56 4.89 3.65
N PRO A 416 21.20 5.65 4.58
CA PRO A 416 22.26 5.10 5.40
C PRO A 416 21.72 4.09 6.43
N SER A 417 22.53 3.11 6.77
CA SER A 417 22.31 2.19 7.88
C SER A 417 23.58 2.01 8.69
N LEU A 418 23.47 1.60 9.94
CA LEU A 418 24.63 1.37 10.81
C LEU A 418 24.96 -0.12 10.87
N ARG A 419 26.24 -0.44 10.73
CA ARG A 419 26.77 -1.80 10.91
C ARG A 419 28.18 -1.75 11.46
N GLY A 420 28.40 -2.38 12.61
CA GLY A 420 29.73 -2.43 13.24
C GLY A 420 30.33 -1.07 13.58
N GLY A 421 29.51 -0.06 13.91
CA GLY A 421 29.96 1.30 14.17
C GLY A 421 30.25 2.14 12.91
N MET A 422 30.05 1.57 11.72
CA MET A 422 30.25 2.24 10.44
C MET A 422 28.91 2.58 9.79
N THR A 423 28.88 3.61 8.97
CA THR A 423 27.75 3.94 8.10
C THR A 423 27.83 3.14 6.82
N HIS A 424 26.88 2.23 6.61
CA HIS A 424 26.70 1.54 5.34
C HIS A 424 25.79 2.33 4.43
N ARG A 425 26.18 2.46 3.16
CA ARG A 425 25.36 3.09 2.12
C ARG A 425 25.55 2.39 0.78
N THR A 426 24.44 2.17 0.07
CA THR A 426 24.47 1.70 -1.31
C THR A 426 24.19 2.88 -2.23
N PHE A 427 24.96 3.02 -3.30
CA PHE A 427 24.66 3.96 -4.37
C PHE A 427 24.30 3.20 -5.64
N THR A 428 23.28 3.67 -6.36
CA THR A 428 22.90 3.12 -7.66
C THR A 428 23.39 4.07 -8.74
N VAL A 429 24.20 3.55 -9.65
CA VAL A 429 24.81 4.30 -10.76
C VAL A 429 24.31 3.74 -12.07
N ARG A 430 23.58 4.54 -12.83
CA ARG A 430 23.04 4.16 -14.12
C ARG A 430 23.89 4.73 -15.24
N TYR A 431 24.35 3.86 -16.10
CA TYR A 431 24.93 4.17 -17.39
C TYR A 431 23.90 3.94 -18.51
N LYS A 432 24.25 4.27 -19.75
CA LYS A 432 23.31 4.12 -20.88
C LYS A 432 22.80 2.68 -21.05
N GLU A 433 23.69 1.68 -20.90
CA GLU A 433 23.40 0.28 -21.18
C GLU A 433 23.47 -0.63 -19.96
N ARG A 434 23.91 -0.12 -18.82
CA ARG A 434 24.12 -0.89 -17.60
C ARG A 434 23.89 -0.08 -16.34
N THR A 435 23.43 -0.75 -15.30
CA THR A 435 23.38 -0.22 -13.95
C THR A 435 24.38 -0.99 -13.08
N VAL A 436 25.07 -0.28 -12.19
CA VAL A 436 25.91 -0.87 -11.15
C VAL A 436 25.53 -0.32 -9.79
N ASN A 437 25.81 -1.07 -8.74
CA ASN A 437 25.65 -0.62 -7.36
C ASN A 437 27.04 -0.44 -6.72
N ILE A 438 27.17 0.60 -5.88
CA ILE A 438 28.35 0.78 -5.03
C ILE A 438 27.93 0.44 -3.61
N ASN A 439 28.61 -0.51 -2.98
CA ASN A 439 28.45 -0.85 -1.57
C ASN A 439 29.59 -0.23 -0.76
N ALA A 440 29.27 0.82 0.00
CA ALA A 440 30.28 1.55 0.77
C ALA A 440 30.02 1.44 2.29
N TYR A 441 31.09 1.28 3.06
CA TYR A 441 31.13 1.43 4.50
C TYR A 441 32.04 2.59 4.85
N GLU A 442 31.54 3.51 5.65
CA GLU A 442 32.24 4.71 6.07
C GLU A 442 32.43 4.69 7.60
N THR A 443 33.63 4.88 8.05
CA THR A 443 33.99 5.00 9.47
C THR A 443 33.53 6.34 10.06
N ALA A 444 33.53 6.47 11.39
CA ALA A 444 33.09 7.69 12.06
C ALA A 444 33.94 8.94 11.72
N ASP A 445 35.20 8.75 11.30
CA ASP A 445 36.08 9.83 10.83
C ASP A 445 35.93 10.14 9.34
N GLY A 446 34.94 9.52 8.69
CA GLY A 446 34.55 9.80 7.31
C GLY A 446 35.40 9.09 6.23
N LYS A 447 36.21 8.09 6.58
CA LYS A 447 36.97 7.31 5.61
C LYS A 447 36.21 6.08 5.15
N TYR A 448 36.38 5.69 3.89
CA TYR A 448 35.81 4.43 3.39
C TYR A 448 36.62 3.24 3.91
N GLU A 449 35.99 2.35 4.65
CA GLU A 449 36.48 1.02 5.00
C GLU A 449 36.21 0.02 3.88
N GLN A 450 35.17 0.30 3.10
CA GLN A 450 34.81 -0.48 1.92
C GLN A 450 34.23 0.42 0.84
N PHE A 451 34.61 0.15 -0.41
CA PHE A 451 34.00 0.75 -1.60
C PHE A 451 34.05 -0.26 -2.74
N LEU A 452 32.98 -1.05 -2.90
CA LEU A 452 32.87 -2.10 -3.90
C LEU A 452 31.84 -1.72 -4.96
N VAL A 453 32.14 -2.03 -6.22
CA VAL A 453 31.26 -1.79 -7.36
C VAL A 453 30.80 -3.14 -7.91
N ASP A 454 29.50 -3.41 -7.84
CA ASP A 454 28.88 -4.66 -8.21
C ASP A 454 27.85 -4.45 -9.35
N PRO A 455 27.59 -5.47 -10.18
CA PRO A 455 26.44 -5.44 -11.07
C PRO A 455 25.14 -5.24 -10.29
N ALA A 456 24.20 -4.43 -10.82
CA ALA A 456 22.89 -4.21 -10.20
C ALA A 456 21.88 -5.30 -10.61
#